data_5cc5a5777ea7bfc64e9c6af8a6e3f1ac
#
_entry.id   5cc5a5777ea7bfc64e9c6af8a6e3f1ac
#
_cell.length_a   1.000
_cell.length_b   1.000
_cell.length_c   1.000
_cell.angle_alpha   90.00
_cell.angle_beta   90.00
_cell.angle_gamma   90.00
#
_symmetry.space_group_name_H-M   'P 1'
#
loop_
_entity.id
_entity.type
_entity.pdbx_description
1 polymer ?
#
loop_
_entity_poly.entity_id
_entity_poly.type
_entity_poly.pdbx_seq_one_letter_code
_entity_poly.pdbx_strand_id
1 'polypeptide(L)' 'METFIGTIQLFGFFFAPMNWAACERQLLKITDYQTLFALIGNKYGGDGYITFALPDLRGAEPLSNMKYYIALNGIFPTKS' A
#
# COMPACT_ATOMS: atom_id res chain seq x y z
N MET A 1 3.49 11.86 13.05
CA MET A 1 4.51 10.80 13.04
C MET A 1 4.87 10.46 11.60
N GLU A 2 6.15 10.45 11.30
CA GLU A 2 6.60 10.16 9.95
C GLU A 2 6.63 8.66 9.70
N THR A 3 6.19 8.27 8.52
CA THR A 3 6.10 6.88 8.12
C THR A 3 6.82 6.69 6.80
N PHE A 4 7.47 5.57 6.62
CA PHE A 4 8.04 5.23 5.31
C PHE A 4 6.92 4.90 4.34
N ILE A 5 7.03 5.42 3.12
CA ILE A 5 6.09 5.07 2.06
C ILE A 5 6.17 3.55 1.82
N GLY A 6 5.02 2.92 1.59
CA GLY A 6 4.97 1.48 1.39
C GLY A 6 4.90 0.67 2.68
N THR A 7 4.90 1.30 3.86
CA THR A 7 4.71 0.59 5.12
C THR A 7 3.34 -0.07 5.13
N ILE A 8 3.29 -1.35 5.50
CA ILE A 8 2.04 -2.07 5.69
C ILE A 8 1.84 -2.26 7.19
N GLN A 9 0.66 -1.88 7.67
CA GLN A 9 0.38 -1.93 9.10
C GLN A 9 -1.04 -2.39 9.35
N LEU A 10 -1.22 -3.12 10.44
CA LEU A 10 -2.51 -3.64 10.86
C LEU A 10 -3.17 -2.62 11.77
N PHE A 11 -4.42 -2.27 11.44
CA PHE A 11 -5.20 -1.34 12.26
C PHE A 11 -6.48 -2.00 12.73
N GLY A 12 -6.95 -1.57 13.91
CA GLY A 12 -8.17 -2.11 14.49
C GLY A 12 -9.42 -1.34 14.10
N PHE A 13 -9.47 -0.81 12.88
CA PHE A 13 -10.63 -0.09 12.37
C PHE A 13 -10.72 -0.28 10.85
N PHE A 14 -11.87 0.10 10.25
CA PHE A 14 -12.19 -0.24 8.87
C PHE A 14 -12.31 0.99 7.96
N PHE A 15 -11.61 2.07 8.29
CA PHE A 15 -11.47 3.20 7.36
C PHE A 15 -9.99 3.48 7.16
N ALA A 16 -9.62 3.87 5.94
CA ALA A 16 -8.22 4.16 5.65
C ALA A 16 -7.84 5.50 6.25
N PRO A 17 -6.78 5.58 7.07
CA PRO A 17 -6.28 6.88 7.50
C PRO A 17 -5.83 7.70 6.29
N MET A 18 -5.69 9.02 6.47
CA MET A 18 -5.21 9.88 5.40
C MET A 18 -3.87 9.37 4.87
N ASN A 19 -3.73 9.32 3.54
CA ASN A 19 -2.53 8.84 2.83
C ASN A 19 -2.27 7.35 2.97
N TRP A 20 -3.28 6.59 3.40
CA TRP A 20 -3.22 5.13 3.47
C TRP A 20 -4.33 4.54 2.61
N ALA A 21 -4.16 3.30 2.18
CA ALA A 21 -5.19 2.56 1.47
C ALA A 21 -5.22 1.12 1.97
N ALA A 22 -6.42 0.53 1.95
CA ALA A 22 -6.56 -0.88 2.33
C ALA A 22 -5.80 -1.76 1.34
N CYS A 23 -5.25 -2.87 1.84
CA CYS A 23 -4.51 -3.82 1.01
C CYS A 23 -5.50 -4.80 0.38
N GLU A 24 -6.16 -4.38 -0.70
CA GLU A 24 -7.24 -5.12 -1.35
C GLU A 24 -7.03 -5.26 -2.86
N ARG A 25 -5.78 -5.18 -3.32
CA ARG A 25 -5.39 -5.37 -4.72
C ARG A 25 -5.98 -4.32 -5.67
N GLN A 26 -6.29 -3.12 -5.17
CA GLN A 26 -6.78 -2.06 -6.06
C GLN A 26 -5.70 -1.68 -7.08
N LEU A 27 -6.15 -1.35 -8.30
CA LEU A 27 -5.26 -0.85 -9.33
C LEU A 27 -5.08 0.65 -9.16
N LEU A 28 -3.84 1.10 -9.19
CA LEU A 28 -3.47 2.52 -9.10
C LEU A 28 -2.73 2.91 -10.36
N LYS A 29 -2.86 4.19 -10.74
CA LYS A 29 -2.09 4.73 -11.85
C LYS A 29 -0.67 5.02 -11.40
N ILE A 30 0.29 4.57 -12.18
CA ILE A 30 1.71 4.79 -11.88
C ILE A 30 2.01 6.29 -11.82
N THR A 31 1.41 7.09 -12.73
CA THR A 31 1.65 8.53 -12.76
C THR A 31 1.22 9.23 -11.48
N ASP A 32 0.23 8.68 -10.77
CA ASP A 32 -0.27 9.28 -9.53
C ASP A 32 0.52 8.81 -8.30
N TYR A 33 1.25 7.71 -8.41
CA TYR A 33 1.93 7.08 -7.27
C TYR A 33 3.31 6.57 -7.67
N GLN A 34 4.08 7.42 -8.36
CA GLN A 34 5.38 7.02 -8.93
C GLN A 34 6.35 6.52 -7.87
N THR A 35 6.39 7.18 -6.71
CA THR A 35 7.30 6.81 -5.64
C THR A 35 6.97 5.45 -5.05
N LEU A 36 5.68 5.20 -4.84
CA LEU A 36 5.24 3.90 -4.34
C LEU A 36 5.54 2.80 -5.36
N PHE A 37 5.27 3.06 -6.64
CA PHE A 37 5.57 2.09 -7.69
C PHE A 37 7.07 1.79 -7.76
N ALA A 38 7.93 2.79 -7.54
CA ALA A 38 9.37 2.57 -7.52
C ALA A 38 9.79 1.57 -6.44
N LEU A 39 9.03 1.49 -5.35
CA LEU A 39 9.34 0.57 -4.27
C LEU A 39 8.74 -0.82 -4.47
N ILE A 40 7.47 -0.89 -4.83
CA ILE A 40 6.78 -2.19 -4.84
C ILE A 40 6.60 -2.77 -6.24
N GLY A 41 6.78 -1.97 -7.29
CA GLY A 41 6.64 -2.44 -8.66
C GLY A 41 5.26 -2.99 -8.95
N ASN A 42 5.17 -3.90 -9.93
CA ASN A 42 3.91 -4.53 -10.32
C ASN A 42 3.81 -5.99 -9.86
N LYS A 43 4.54 -6.35 -8.81
CA LYS A 43 4.57 -7.75 -8.36
C LYS A 43 3.23 -8.23 -7.80
N TYR A 44 2.32 -7.34 -7.48
CA TYR A 44 0.99 -7.70 -6.98
C TYR A 44 -0.09 -7.62 -8.06
N GLY A 45 0.25 -7.12 -9.25
CA GLY A 45 -0.66 -7.03 -10.37
C GLY A 45 -0.50 -5.72 -11.13
N GLY A 46 -1.36 -5.51 -12.13
CA GLY A 46 -1.26 -4.37 -13.03
C GLY A 46 -0.33 -4.69 -14.19
N ASP A 47 -0.33 -3.81 -15.20
CA ASP A 47 0.48 -4.03 -16.40
C ASP A 47 1.94 -3.57 -16.24
N GLY A 48 2.23 -2.77 -15.20
CA GLY A 48 3.58 -2.27 -14.97
C GLY A 48 3.98 -1.10 -15.84
N TYR A 49 3.08 -0.63 -16.71
CA TYR A 49 3.33 0.51 -17.62
C TYR A 49 2.44 1.69 -17.25
N ILE A 50 1.16 1.43 -17.05
CA ILE A 50 0.16 2.46 -16.71
C ILE A 50 -0.37 2.22 -15.31
N THR A 51 -0.53 0.95 -14.92
CA THR A 51 -1.14 0.57 -13.64
C THR A 51 -0.25 -0.40 -12.88
N PHE A 52 -0.45 -0.39 -11.56
CA PHE A 52 0.10 -1.41 -10.67
C PHE A 52 -0.93 -1.66 -9.57
N ALA A 53 -0.87 -2.85 -8.96
CA ALA A 53 -1.82 -3.22 -7.92
C ALA A 53 -1.19 -3.17 -6.55
N LEU A 54 -2.01 -2.83 -5.55
CA LEU A 54 -1.63 -2.96 -4.15
C LEU A 54 -1.68 -4.44 -3.76
N PRO A 55 -0.94 -4.84 -2.70
CA PRO A 55 -1.06 -6.21 -2.21
C PRO A 55 -2.46 -6.50 -1.71
N ASP A 56 -2.86 -7.76 -1.74
CA ASP A 56 -4.15 -8.21 -1.23
C ASP A 56 -3.89 -9.01 0.04
N LEU A 57 -4.21 -8.41 1.19
CA LEU A 57 -4.03 -9.03 2.48
C LEU A 57 -5.36 -9.34 3.16
N ARG A 58 -6.45 -9.32 2.38
CA ARG A 58 -7.76 -9.72 2.91
C ARG A 58 -7.69 -11.18 3.31
N GLY A 59 -8.17 -11.47 4.53
CA GLY A 59 -8.11 -12.82 5.08
C GLY A 59 -6.84 -13.15 5.83
N ALA A 60 -5.82 -12.27 5.79
CA ALA A 60 -4.57 -12.48 6.52
C ALA A 60 -4.60 -11.90 7.92
N GLU A 61 -5.65 -11.16 8.27
CA GLU A 61 -5.76 -10.52 9.57
C GLU A 61 -5.88 -11.56 10.68
N PRO A 62 -5.20 -11.35 11.82
CA PRO A 62 -5.29 -12.29 12.94
C PRO A 62 -6.66 -12.27 13.63
N LEU A 63 -7.38 -11.14 13.52
CA LEU A 63 -8.71 -10.98 14.12
C LEU A 63 -9.65 -10.35 13.10
N SER A 64 -10.95 -10.68 13.20
CA SER A 64 -11.94 -10.23 12.22
C SER A 64 -12.23 -8.73 12.28
N ASN A 65 -11.86 -8.05 13.36
CA ASN A 65 -12.10 -6.62 13.53
C ASN A 65 -10.87 -5.77 13.16
N MET A 66 -9.96 -6.31 12.36
CA MET A 66 -8.72 -5.64 11.95
C MET A 66 -8.59 -5.65 10.44
N LYS A 67 -7.77 -4.73 9.91
CA LYS A 67 -7.51 -4.64 8.49
C LYS A 67 -6.10 -4.12 8.25
N TYR A 68 -5.47 -4.61 7.17
CA TYR A 68 -4.16 -4.11 6.76
C TYR A 68 -4.30 -2.93 5.82
N TYR A 69 -3.44 -1.93 6.02
CA TYR A 69 -3.35 -0.74 5.17
C TYR A 69 -1.91 -0.51 4.76
N ILE A 70 -1.72 0.14 3.61
CA ILE A 70 -0.41 0.50 3.09
C ILE A 70 -0.31 2.01 2.99
N ALA A 71 0.84 2.56 3.37
CA ALA A 71 1.10 3.99 3.29
C ALA A 71 1.37 4.37 1.83
N LEU A 72 0.53 5.24 1.27
CA LEU A 72 0.65 5.71 -0.10
C LEU A 72 1.66 6.84 -0.24
N ASN A 73 1.93 7.54 0.84
CA ASN A 73 2.88 8.63 0.91
C ASN A 73 3.73 8.49 2.17
N GLY A 74 4.86 9.15 2.18
CA GLY A 74 5.74 9.12 3.33
C GLY A 74 7.19 9.31 2.93
N ILE A 75 8.09 8.94 3.82
CA ILE A 75 9.52 9.06 3.58
C ILE A 75 9.96 7.93 2.65
N PHE A 76 10.72 8.27 1.62
CA PHE A 76 11.30 7.26 0.75
C PHE A 76 12.50 6.63 1.46
N PRO A 77 12.52 5.30 1.65
CA PRO A 77 13.65 4.67 2.31
C PRO A 77 14.91 4.76 1.45
N THR A 78 16.02 5.08 2.09
CA THR A 78 17.31 5.15 1.40
C THR A 78 18.18 3.98 1.83
N LYS A 79 18.89 3.41 0.87
CA LYS A 79 19.87 2.38 1.17
C LYS A 79 21.16 3.02 1.65
N SER A 80 21.72 2.47 2.68
CA SER A 80 23.02 2.89 3.21
C SER A 80 24.11 1.96 2.71
#